data_e4cc082df9ea9d2266bf2fcbc722667a
#
_entry.id   e4cc082df9ea9d2266bf2fcbc722667a
#
_cell.length_a   1.000
_cell.length_b   1.000
_cell.length_c   1.000
_cell.angle_alpha   90.00
_cell.angle_beta   90.00
_cell.angle_gamma   90.00
#
_symmetry.space_group_name_H-M   'P 1'
#
loop_
_entity.id
_entity.type
_entity.pdbx_description
1 polymer ?
#
loop_
_entity_poly.entity_id
_entity_poly.type
_entity_poly.pdbx_seq_one_letter_code
_entity_poly.pdbx_strand_id
1 'polypeptide(L)'
;CRLLPSGIGRDLAKQTWKRKEAIEGRTHIIYITCSKWLQGEAKQSALIGQNTIECIPNPIDTNVFRMVDKAEARRKLGLPADKRLVLFASQRVTNHNKGMNYLVDACRKMAEQHPEMLENTAVVVLGGHAEDLREQFNLPMFPLGYVSDTQKIVDVYNAIDVFVTPSLSDNLPNTVMEAMACGVPCVGFKVGGIPEMIDHERNGYVVKMKDSTDLATGIHWVLNVADYEMLSAEAVEKVKQCYSQAQVAAQYIAVYEKALANSKTKEV
;
A
#
# COMPACT_ATOMS: atom_id res chain seq x y z
N CYS A 1 -10.45 20.90 -14.71
CA CYS A 1 -9.51 19.83 -14.31
C CYS A 1 -8.67 19.41 -15.52
N ARG A 2 -7.34 19.47 -15.42
CA ARG A 2 -6.42 19.11 -16.53
C ARG A 2 -6.47 17.61 -16.91
N LEU A 3 -7.13 16.80 -16.10
CA LEU A 3 -7.24 15.35 -16.28
C LEU A 3 -8.52 14.91 -17.00
N LEU A 4 -9.45 15.83 -17.25
CA LEU A 4 -10.68 15.53 -17.98
C LEU A 4 -10.58 16.06 -19.40
N PRO A 5 -11.00 15.29 -20.42
CA PRO A 5 -11.07 15.79 -21.79
C PRO A 5 -11.92 17.05 -21.82
N SER A 6 -11.36 18.14 -22.31
CA SER A 6 -12.09 19.39 -22.52
C SER A 6 -13.03 19.18 -23.71
N GLY A 7 -14.29 19.03 -23.44
CA GLY A 7 -15.25 19.01 -24.51
C GLY A 7 -16.67 18.75 -24.05
N ILE A 8 -17.48 19.68 -24.32
CA ILE A 8 -18.95 19.66 -24.36
C ILE A 8 -19.65 20.27 -23.14
N GLY A 9 -19.94 21.56 -23.29
CA GLY A 9 -21.18 22.26 -22.96
C GLY A 9 -21.61 22.46 -21.50
N ARG A 10 -21.39 21.53 -20.60
CA ARG A 10 -21.71 21.65 -19.16
C ARG A 10 -20.59 21.13 -18.31
N ASP A 11 -19.84 22.04 -17.70
CA ASP A 11 -18.82 21.67 -16.71
C ASP A 11 -19.48 21.18 -15.41
N LEU A 12 -19.76 19.87 -15.35
CA LEU A 12 -20.33 19.20 -14.18
C LEU A 12 -19.41 19.36 -12.95
N ALA A 13 -18.13 19.40 -13.14
CA ALA A 13 -17.15 19.58 -12.05
C ALA A 13 -17.35 20.95 -11.40
N LYS A 14 -17.49 22.01 -12.20
CA LYS A 14 -17.75 23.39 -11.72
C LYS A 14 -19.10 23.51 -11.01
N GLN A 15 -20.14 22.87 -11.54
CA GLN A 15 -21.46 22.88 -10.90
C GLN A 15 -21.43 22.13 -9.56
N THR A 16 -20.80 20.97 -9.51
CA THR A 16 -20.64 20.20 -8.28
C THR A 16 -19.80 20.94 -7.25
N TRP A 17 -18.75 21.62 -7.68
CA TRP A 17 -17.92 22.48 -6.83
C TRP A 17 -18.74 23.59 -6.17
N LYS A 18 -19.53 24.34 -6.96
CA LYS A 18 -20.41 25.41 -6.42
C LYS A 18 -21.45 24.89 -5.43
N ARG A 19 -22.01 23.71 -5.67
CA ARG A 19 -22.96 23.08 -4.72
C ARG A 19 -22.27 22.73 -3.40
N LYS A 20 -21.06 22.18 -3.46
CA LYS A 20 -20.26 21.85 -2.27
C LYS A 20 -19.88 23.12 -1.50
N GLU A 21 -19.43 24.16 -2.20
CA GLU A 21 -19.10 25.46 -1.60
C GLU A 21 -20.26 26.04 -0.80
N ALA A 22 -21.47 25.96 -1.32
CA ALA A 22 -22.68 26.43 -0.62
C ALA A 22 -23.04 25.62 0.64
N ILE A 23 -22.66 24.34 0.69
CA ILE A 23 -22.85 23.46 1.86
C ILE A 23 -21.75 23.72 2.90
N GLU A 24 -20.49 23.75 2.48
CA GLU A 24 -19.33 23.94 3.35
C GLU A 24 -19.40 25.22 4.17
N GLY A 25 -19.89 26.31 3.59
CA GLY A 25 -20.09 27.59 4.29
C GLY A 25 -21.17 27.60 5.36
N ARG A 26 -21.97 26.53 5.49
CA ARG A 26 -23.12 26.43 6.40
C ARG A 26 -23.00 25.33 7.45
N THR A 27 -22.01 24.45 7.33
CA THR A 27 -21.87 23.25 8.17
C THR A 27 -20.51 23.23 8.84
N HIS A 28 -20.47 22.66 10.06
CA HIS A 28 -19.21 22.37 10.75
C HIS A 28 -18.90 20.90 10.58
N ILE A 29 -18.11 20.59 9.55
CA ILE A 29 -17.71 19.21 9.25
C ILE A 29 -16.27 19.01 9.73
N ILE A 30 -16.03 17.91 10.45
CA ILE A 30 -14.69 17.41 10.71
C ILE A 30 -14.39 16.39 9.62
N TYR A 31 -13.38 16.67 8.80
CA TYR A 31 -12.91 15.75 7.77
C TYR A 31 -11.88 14.79 8.34
N ILE A 32 -11.95 13.54 7.91
CA ILE A 32 -10.96 12.51 8.27
C ILE A 32 -10.29 12.04 6.98
N THR A 33 -8.97 12.02 6.99
CA THR A 33 -8.13 11.48 5.91
C THR A 33 -7.37 10.26 6.42
N CYS A 34 -7.13 9.28 5.57
CA CYS A 34 -6.45 8.06 5.99
C CYS A 34 -4.91 8.14 5.96
N SER A 35 -4.33 9.26 5.51
CA SER A 35 -2.88 9.52 5.57
C SER A 35 -2.58 10.99 5.84
N LYS A 36 -1.40 11.27 6.38
CA LYS A 36 -0.88 12.63 6.56
C LYS A 36 -0.67 13.32 5.21
N TRP A 37 -0.26 12.55 4.19
CA TRP A 37 -0.15 13.07 2.83
C TRP A 37 -1.50 13.60 2.34
N LEU A 38 -2.57 12.80 2.45
CA LEU A 38 -3.90 13.24 2.02
C LEU A 38 -4.43 14.39 2.90
N GLN A 39 -4.09 14.42 4.19
CA GLN A 39 -4.39 15.55 5.07
C GLN A 39 -3.73 16.84 4.56
N GLY A 40 -2.47 16.77 4.13
CA GLY A 40 -1.75 17.89 3.53
C GLY A 40 -2.42 18.39 2.24
N GLU A 41 -2.83 17.49 1.36
CA GLU A 41 -3.58 17.82 0.14
C GLU A 41 -4.96 18.44 0.47
N ALA A 42 -5.67 17.87 1.44
CA ALA A 42 -6.98 18.38 1.86
C ALA A 42 -6.90 19.79 2.46
N LYS A 43 -5.85 20.11 3.22
CA LYS A 43 -5.59 21.45 3.76
C LYS A 43 -5.34 22.53 2.68
N GLN A 44 -4.92 22.13 1.49
CA GLN A 44 -4.76 23.01 0.34
C GLN A 44 -6.06 23.23 -0.46
N SER A 45 -7.11 22.50 -0.12
CA SER A 45 -8.40 22.60 -0.81
C SER A 45 -9.08 23.93 -0.53
N ALA A 46 -9.49 24.64 -1.59
CA ALA A 46 -10.28 25.87 -1.47
C ALA A 46 -11.66 25.65 -0.82
N LEU A 47 -12.18 24.41 -0.84
CA LEU A 47 -13.49 24.09 -0.26
C LEU A 47 -13.39 23.73 1.23
N ILE A 48 -12.44 22.88 1.59
CA ILE A 48 -12.41 22.26 2.92
C ILE A 48 -11.17 22.61 3.74
N GLY A 49 -10.19 23.30 3.14
CA GLY A 49 -8.89 23.57 3.77
C GLY A 49 -8.96 24.36 5.08
N GLN A 50 -10.03 25.11 5.30
CA GLN A 50 -10.27 25.88 6.52
C GLN A 50 -11.00 25.09 7.62
N ASN A 51 -11.50 23.89 7.29
CA ASN A 51 -12.17 23.04 8.26
C ASN A 51 -11.16 22.26 9.13
N THR A 52 -11.66 21.66 10.20
CA THR A 52 -10.87 20.69 10.96
C THR A 52 -10.66 19.45 10.13
N ILE A 53 -9.40 19.10 9.86
CA ILE A 53 -9.01 17.91 9.10
C ILE A 53 -8.11 17.06 9.98
N GLU A 54 -8.61 15.92 10.42
CA GLU A 54 -7.88 14.94 11.23
C GLU A 54 -7.32 13.83 10.32
N CYS A 55 -6.26 13.15 10.77
CA CYS A 55 -5.69 12.02 10.07
C CYS A 55 -5.89 10.76 10.90
N ILE A 56 -6.71 9.84 10.42
CA ILE A 56 -6.94 8.53 11.04
C ILE A 56 -6.80 7.47 9.95
N PRO A 57 -5.84 6.54 10.04
CA PRO A 57 -5.60 5.55 9.00
C PRO A 57 -6.75 4.53 8.89
N ASN A 58 -6.75 3.77 7.79
CA ASN A 58 -7.63 2.61 7.66
C ASN A 58 -7.21 1.54 8.68
N PRO A 59 -8.17 0.84 9.31
CA PRO A 59 -7.85 -0.26 10.21
C PRO A 59 -7.59 -1.56 9.44
N ILE A 60 -6.81 -2.45 10.08
CA ILE A 60 -6.68 -3.85 9.66
C ILE A 60 -7.03 -4.79 10.79
N ASP A 61 -7.66 -5.93 10.47
CA ASP A 61 -7.92 -6.99 11.43
C ASP A 61 -6.66 -7.86 11.59
N THR A 62 -5.94 -7.63 12.68
CA THR A 62 -4.72 -8.36 13.03
C THR A 62 -4.97 -9.78 13.55
N ASN A 63 -6.22 -10.19 13.76
CA ASN A 63 -6.57 -11.59 14.03
C ASN A 63 -6.66 -12.38 12.72
N VAL A 64 -7.00 -11.73 11.62
CA VAL A 64 -7.07 -12.31 10.28
C VAL A 64 -5.70 -12.26 9.61
N PHE A 65 -5.16 -11.04 9.43
CA PHE A 65 -3.83 -10.84 8.85
C PHE A 65 -2.77 -10.95 9.94
N ARG A 66 -2.12 -12.10 9.98
CA ARG A 66 -1.12 -12.44 10.99
C ARG A 66 -0.10 -13.42 10.43
N MET A 67 1.00 -13.58 11.10
CA MET A 67 2.01 -14.58 10.77
C MET A 67 1.46 -16.00 10.95
N VAL A 68 1.66 -16.85 9.95
CA VAL A 68 1.43 -18.29 9.98
C VAL A 68 2.65 -19.01 9.41
N ASP A 69 2.65 -20.35 9.43
CA ASP A 69 3.77 -21.13 8.93
C ASP A 69 3.99 -20.92 7.41
N LYS A 70 5.17 -20.38 7.06
CA LYS A 70 5.56 -20.05 5.69
C LYS A 70 5.64 -21.31 4.80
N ALA A 71 6.17 -22.40 5.31
CA ALA A 71 6.33 -23.62 4.52
C ALA A 71 4.96 -24.23 4.18
N GLU A 72 4.02 -24.20 5.12
CA GLU A 72 2.66 -24.63 4.86
C GLU A 72 1.94 -23.72 3.86
N ALA A 73 2.09 -22.41 3.99
CA ALA A 73 1.51 -21.44 3.05
C ALA A 73 2.02 -21.67 1.62
N ARG A 74 3.34 -21.87 1.45
CA ARG A 74 3.94 -22.21 0.15
C ARG A 74 3.40 -23.52 -0.41
N ARG A 75 3.31 -24.56 0.41
CA ARG A 75 2.78 -25.87 0.01
C ARG A 75 1.33 -25.77 -0.49
N LYS A 76 0.47 -25.04 0.23
CA LYS A 76 -0.94 -24.82 -0.17
C LYS A 76 -1.06 -24.12 -1.52
N LEU A 77 -0.15 -23.21 -1.83
CA LEU A 77 -0.16 -22.39 -3.05
C LEU A 77 0.64 -22.99 -4.20
N GLY A 78 1.33 -24.13 -3.99
CA GLY A 78 2.21 -24.73 -4.99
C GLY A 78 3.43 -23.87 -5.33
N LEU A 79 3.90 -23.07 -4.37
CA LEU A 79 5.05 -22.18 -4.55
C LEU A 79 6.35 -22.89 -4.12
N PRO A 80 7.52 -22.56 -4.73
CA PRO A 80 8.79 -23.18 -4.42
C PRO A 80 9.22 -22.90 -2.96
N ALA A 81 9.73 -23.94 -2.30
CA ALA A 81 10.22 -23.84 -0.93
C ALA A 81 11.63 -23.26 -0.83
N ASP A 82 12.43 -23.43 -1.88
CA ASP A 82 13.87 -23.14 -1.97
C ASP A 82 14.20 -21.77 -2.54
N LYS A 83 13.18 -20.97 -2.95
CA LYS A 83 13.40 -19.65 -3.54
C LYS A 83 13.01 -18.49 -2.62
N ARG A 84 13.65 -17.35 -2.81
CA ARG A 84 13.18 -16.06 -2.29
C ARG A 84 12.02 -15.57 -3.16
N LEU A 85 10.90 -15.23 -2.56
CA LEU A 85 9.67 -14.89 -3.28
C LEU A 85 9.36 -13.40 -3.17
N VAL A 86 9.32 -12.73 -4.32
CA VAL A 86 8.97 -11.31 -4.47
C VAL A 86 7.51 -11.21 -4.90
N LEU A 87 6.63 -10.63 -4.09
CA LEU A 87 5.22 -10.46 -4.44
C LEU A 87 4.94 -9.07 -5.02
N PHE A 88 4.22 -9.04 -6.12
CA PHE A 88 3.43 -7.91 -6.57
C PHE A 88 1.95 -8.25 -6.50
N ALA A 89 1.13 -7.35 -5.94
CA ALA A 89 -0.31 -7.55 -5.86
C ALA A 89 -1.08 -6.32 -6.37
N SER A 90 -2.06 -6.56 -7.22
CA SER A 90 -3.00 -5.54 -7.71
C SER A 90 -4.27 -6.20 -8.21
N GLN A 91 -5.43 -5.58 -7.99
CA GLN A 91 -6.69 -6.09 -8.54
C GLN A 91 -6.59 -6.33 -10.06
N ARG A 92 -5.87 -5.47 -10.77
CA ARG A 92 -5.61 -5.53 -12.19
C ARG A 92 -4.14 -5.21 -12.43
N VAL A 93 -3.32 -6.22 -12.73
CA VAL A 93 -1.85 -6.07 -12.85
C VAL A 93 -1.44 -5.21 -14.05
N THR A 94 -2.32 -5.08 -15.05
CA THR A 94 -2.12 -4.19 -16.21
C THR A 94 -2.40 -2.72 -15.93
N ASN A 95 -2.82 -2.36 -14.70
CA ASN A 95 -3.02 -0.96 -14.33
C ASN A 95 -1.68 -0.23 -14.25
N HIS A 96 -1.44 0.68 -15.19
CA HIS A 96 -0.19 1.45 -15.30
C HIS A 96 0.19 2.17 -14.00
N ASN A 97 -0.80 2.67 -13.24
CA ASN A 97 -0.54 3.37 -11.98
C ASN A 97 0.01 2.47 -10.88
N LYS A 98 -0.06 1.15 -11.03
CA LYS A 98 0.51 0.19 -10.07
C LYS A 98 1.97 -0.14 -10.35
N GLY A 99 2.52 0.31 -11.49
CA GLY A 99 3.95 0.35 -11.76
C GLY A 99 4.60 -1.00 -12.04
N MET A 100 3.87 -2.00 -12.55
CA MET A 100 4.40 -3.33 -12.89
C MET A 100 5.67 -3.26 -13.77
N ASN A 101 5.71 -2.35 -14.72
CA ASN A 101 6.86 -2.16 -15.61
C ASN A 101 8.14 -1.82 -14.85
N TYR A 102 8.05 -1.08 -13.74
CA TYR A 102 9.22 -0.78 -12.89
C TYR A 102 9.72 -2.03 -12.17
N LEU A 103 8.83 -2.93 -11.75
CA LEU A 103 9.23 -4.21 -11.17
C LEU A 103 9.91 -5.10 -12.21
N VAL A 104 9.38 -5.20 -13.42
CA VAL A 104 10.01 -5.95 -14.53
C VAL A 104 11.42 -5.43 -14.79
N ASP A 105 11.58 -4.10 -14.91
CA ASP A 105 12.90 -3.49 -15.11
C ASP A 105 13.83 -3.70 -13.90
N ALA A 106 13.31 -3.63 -12.67
CA ALA A 106 14.09 -3.90 -11.47
C ALA A 106 14.60 -5.35 -11.44
N CYS A 107 13.76 -6.32 -11.84
CA CYS A 107 14.19 -7.73 -11.93
C CYS A 107 15.33 -7.92 -12.94
N ARG A 108 15.29 -7.23 -14.09
CA ARG A 108 16.40 -7.29 -15.07
C ARG A 108 17.67 -6.71 -14.49
N LYS A 109 17.62 -5.53 -13.89
CA LYS A 109 18.79 -4.87 -13.26
C LYS A 109 19.35 -5.68 -12.10
N MET A 110 18.48 -6.28 -11.31
CA MET A 110 18.87 -7.15 -10.20
C MET A 110 19.64 -8.38 -10.71
N ALA A 111 19.17 -9.02 -11.79
CA ALA A 111 19.87 -10.13 -12.41
C ALA A 111 21.20 -9.74 -13.07
N GLU A 112 21.32 -8.53 -13.59
CA GLU A 112 22.58 -7.99 -14.15
C GLU A 112 23.60 -7.69 -13.04
N GLN A 113 23.17 -7.16 -11.90
CA GLN A 113 24.03 -6.78 -10.78
C GLN A 113 24.34 -7.96 -9.84
N HIS A 114 23.41 -8.90 -9.72
CA HIS A 114 23.42 -10.04 -8.80
C HIS A 114 22.97 -11.31 -9.55
N PRO A 115 23.82 -11.92 -10.42
CA PRO A 115 23.43 -13.08 -11.23
C PRO A 115 22.94 -14.29 -10.43
N GLU A 116 23.42 -14.44 -9.19
CA GLU A 116 22.98 -15.49 -8.26
C GLU A 116 21.48 -15.43 -7.94
N MET A 117 20.86 -14.26 -8.07
CA MET A 117 19.42 -14.10 -7.82
C MET A 117 18.55 -14.76 -8.90
N LEU A 118 19.09 -15.04 -10.09
CA LEU A 118 18.37 -15.77 -11.15
C LEU A 118 17.99 -17.19 -10.70
N GLU A 119 18.86 -17.82 -9.92
CA GLU A 119 18.65 -19.17 -9.44
C GLU A 119 17.82 -19.21 -8.14
N ASN A 120 18.00 -18.20 -7.29
CA ASN A 120 17.46 -18.23 -5.91
C ASN A 120 16.19 -17.38 -5.71
N THR A 121 15.73 -16.63 -6.72
CA THR A 121 14.60 -15.71 -6.60
C THR A 121 13.51 -16.04 -7.62
N ALA A 122 12.26 -15.80 -7.23
CA ALA A 122 11.11 -15.89 -8.12
C ALA A 122 10.11 -14.77 -7.83
N VAL A 123 9.33 -14.40 -8.83
CA VAL A 123 8.28 -13.40 -8.72
C VAL A 123 6.93 -14.08 -8.58
N VAL A 124 6.13 -13.65 -7.62
CA VAL A 124 4.73 -14.04 -7.46
C VAL A 124 3.86 -12.86 -7.85
N VAL A 125 2.88 -13.09 -8.69
CA VAL A 125 1.97 -12.03 -9.15
C VAL A 125 0.54 -12.37 -8.78
N LEU A 126 -0.06 -11.56 -7.91
CA LEU A 126 -1.44 -11.70 -7.49
C LEU A 126 -2.32 -10.64 -8.17
N GLY A 127 -3.29 -11.08 -8.95
CA GLY A 127 -4.27 -10.21 -9.60
C GLY A 127 -4.71 -10.67 -10.98
N GLY A 128 -5.76 -10.05 -11.50
CA GLY A 128 -6.27 -10.37 -12.83
C GLY A 128 -5.26 -10.04 -13.93
N HIS A 129 -5.18 -10.89 -14.95
CA HIS A 129 -4.22 -10.82 -16.06
C HIS A 129 -2.75 -11.08 -15.69
N ALA A 130 -2.50 -11.77 -14.58
CA ALA A 130 -1.13 -12.09 -14.17
C ALA A 130 -0.41 -13.01 -15.18
N GLU A 131 -1.13 -13.93 -15.83
CA GLU A 131 -0.59 -14.86 -16.83
C GLU A 131 0.08 -14.14 -18.01
N ASP A 132 -0.49 -13.01 -18.44
CA ASP A 132 -0.03 -12.24 -19.59
C ASP A 132 1.36 -11.61 -19.39
N LEU A 133 1.86 -11.64 -18.17
CA LEU A 133 3.14 -11.03 -17.80
C LEU A 133 4.32 -12.01 -17.77
N ARG A 134 4.07 -13.31 -17.87
CA ARG A 134 5.09 -14.35 -17.68
C ARG A 134 6.34 -14.14 -18.53
N GLU A 135 6.19 -13.80 -19.78
CA GLU A 135 7.29 -13.62 -20.73
C GLU A 135 8.06 -12.30 -20.52
N GLN A 136 7.54 -11.39 -19.72
CA GLN A 136 8.20 -10.10 -19.46
C GLN A 136 9.29 -10.20 -18.41
N PHE A 137 9.22 -11.22 -17.53
CA PHE A 137 10.18 -11.44 -16.46
C PHE A 137 11.33 -12.34 -16.91
N ASN A 138 12.54 -11.99 -16.51
CA ASN A 138 13.73 -12.82 -16.63
C ASN A 138 13.92 -13.78 -15.44
N LEU A 139 13.09 -13.68 -14.43
CA LEU A 139 13.01 -14.58 -13.27
C LEU A 139 11.82 -15.54 -13.42
N PRO A 140 11.86 -16.72 -12.79
CA PRO A 140 10.68 -17.57 -12.68
C PRO A 140 9.50 -16.80 -12.10
N MET A 141 8.32 -16.86 -12.75
CA MET A 141 7.15 -16.13 -12.33
C MET A 141 5.97 -17.07 -12.09
N PHE A 142 5.30 -16.88 -10.95
CA PHE A 142 4.14 -17.67 -10.48
C PHE A 142 2.90 -16.76 -10.45
N PRO A 143 2.03 -16.85 -11.44
CA PRO A 143 0.76 -16.12 -11.45
C PRO A 143 -0.25 -16.82 -10.55
N LEU A 144 -0.85 -16.09 -9.62
CA LEU A 144 -1.91 -16.61 -8.74
C LEU A 144 -3.30 -16.18 -9.21
N GLY A 145 -3.40 -15.35 -10.26
CA GLY A 145 -4.65 -14.82 -10.73
C GLY A 145 -5.36 -13.92 -9.72
N TYR A 146 -6.63 -13.65 -9.96
CA TYR A 146 -7.45 -12.89 -9.02
C TYR A 146 -7.94 -13.78 -7.87
N VAL A 147 -7.71 -13.35 -6.65
CA VAL A 147 -8.14 -14.04 -5.42
C VAL A 147 -9.02 -13.11 -4.60
N SER A 148 -10.22 -13.57 -4.22
CA SER A 148 -11.15 -12.87 -3.33
C SER A 148 -11.29 -13.51 -1.96
N ASP A 149 -10.82 -14.74 -1.80
CA ASP A 149 -10.81 -15.45 -0.52
C ASP A 149 -9.75 -14.87 0.41
N THR A 150 -10.19 -14.35 1.56
CA THR A 150 -9.31 -13.67 2.52
C THR A 150 -8.26 -14.60 3.10
N GLN A 151 -8.62 -15.88 3.39
CA GLN A 151 -7.65 -16.83 3.96
C GLN A 151 -6.56 -17.17 2.94
N LYS A 152 -6.93 -17.31 1.68
CA LYS A 152 -5.96 -17.49 0.60
C LYS A 152 -5.04 -16.29 0.42
N ILE A 153 -5.57 -15.06 0.59
CA ILE A 153 -4.74 -13.82 0.57
C ILE A 153 -3.75 -13.83 1.75
N VAL A 154 -4.18 -14.23 2.94
CA VAL A 154 -3.29 -14.40 4.10
C VAL A 154 -2.20 -15.44 3.82
N ASP A 155 -2.55 -16.59 3.24
CA ASP A 155 -1.57 -17.60 2.83
C ASP A 155 -0.57 -17.03 1.80
N VAL A 156 -1.02 -16.20 0.84
CA VAL A 156 -0.14 -15.53 -0.14
C VAL A 156 0.88 -14.64 0.56
N TYR A 157 0.44 -13.75 1.47
CA TYR A 157 1.39 -12.88 2.19
C TYR A 157 2.37 -13.69 3.05
N ASN A 158 1.93 -14.75 3.71
CA ASN A 158 2.82 -15.57 4.53
C ASN A 158 3.79 -16.44 3.70
N ALA A 159 3.50 -16.71 2.42
CA ALA A 159 4.35 -17.51 1.56
C ALA A 159 5.57 -16.75 1.01
N ILE A 160 5.55 -15.43 1.00
CA ILE A 160 6.54 -14.59 0.34
C ILE A 160 7.62 -14.04 1.31
N ASP A 161 8.67 -13.45 0.74
CA ASP A 161 9.78 -12.87 1.50
C ASP A 161 9.81 -11.34 1.41
N VAL A 162 9.27 -10.76 0.34
CA VAL A 162 9.16 -9.30 0.21
C VAL A 162 7.92 -8.92 -0.61
N PHE A 163 7.21 -7.90 -0.15
CA PHE A 163 6.12 -7.29 -0.92
C PHE A 163 6.59 -6.03 -1.61
N VAL A 164 6.33 -5.91 -2.91
CA VAL A 164 6.79 -4.78 -3.74
C VAL A 164 5.59 -3.99 -4.27
N THR A 165 5.56 -2.69 -3.96
CA THR A 165 4.51 -1.76 -4.41
C THR A 165 5.10 -0.53 -5.12
N PRO A 166 5.44 -0.62 -6.43
CA PRO A 166 5.99 0.47 -7.20
C PRO A 166 4.89 1.38 -7.77
N SER A 167 3.84 1.64 -6.97
CA SER A 167 2.71 2.46 -7.36
C SER A 167 3.13 3.89 -7.67
N LEU A 168 2.62 4.45 -8.77
CA LEU A 168 2.86 5.85 -9.16
C LEU A 168 1.92 6.84 -8.46
N SER A 169 0.83 6.33 -7.91
CA SER A 169 -0.13 7.09 -7.10
C SER A 169 -0.84 6.12 -6.17
N ASP A 170 -0.69 6.34 -4.89
CA ASP A 170 -1.41 5.58 -3.87
C ASP A 170 -1.55 6.44 -2.60
N ASN A 171 -2.65 6.29 -1.89
CA ASN A 171 -2.85 7.07 -0.68
C ASN A 171 -2.28 6.34 0.54
N LEU A 172 -2.94 5.24 0.94
CA LEU A 172 -2.51 4.37 2.04
C LEU A 172 -2.89 2.93 1.66
N PRO A 173 -2.06 2.23 0.87
CA PRO A 173 -2.42 0.94 0.30
C PRO A 173 -2.63 -0.15 1.36
N ASN A 174 -3.85 -0.70 1.44
CA ASN A 174 -4.16 -1.78 2.37
C ASN A 174 -3.25 -3.00 2.16
N THR A 175 -2.83 -3.27 0.92
CA THR A 175 -1.92 -4.37 0.59
C THR A 175 -0.57 -4.28 1.32
N VAL A 176 -0.09 -3.07 1.62
CA VAL A 176 1.11 -2.86 2.45
C VAL A 176 0.82 -3.22 3.91
N MET A 177 -0.33 -2.77 4.45
CA MET A 177 -0.73 -3.14 5.82
C MET A 177 -0.91 -4.66 5.97
N GLU A 178 -1.54 -5.30 5.00
CA GLU A 178 -1.79 -6.75 4.97
C GLU A 178 -0.47 -7.53 4.96
N ALA A 179 0.48 -7.14 4.09
CA ALA A 179 1.80 -7.75 4.03
C ALA A 179 2.57 -7.57 5.36
N MET A 180 2.62 -6.34 5.88
CA MET A 180 3.31 -6.03 7.14
C MET A 180 2.68 -6.75 8.34
N ALA A 181 1.35 -6.90 8.40
CA ALA A 181 0.65 -7.64 9.43
C ALA A 181 1.03 -9.14 9.43
N CYS A 182 1.35 -9.68 8.25
CA CYS A 182 1.87 -11.03 8.06
C CYS A 182 3.40 -11.12 8.25
N GLY A 183 4.06 -10.07 8.73
CA GLY A 183 5.51 -10.04 8.99
C GLY A 183 6.35 -9.93 7.72
N VAL A 184 5.80 -9.42 6.63
CA VAL A 184 6.51 -9.29 5.36
C VAL A 184 7.03 -7.86 5.20
N PRO A 185 8.35 -7.66 5.09
CA PRO A 185 8.93 -6.37 4.76
C PRO A 185 8.47 -5.88 3.39
N CYS A 186 8.26 -4.57 3.26
CA CYS A 186 7.73 -3.96 2.06
C CYS A 186 8.76 -3.07 1.37
N VAL A 187 8.77 -3.09 0.03
CA VAL A 187 9.56 -2.18 -0.80
C VAL A 187 8.61 -1.35 -1.65
N GLY A 188 8.65 -0.03 -1.53
CA GLY A 188 7.70 0.83 -2.22
C GLY A 188 8.23 2.19 -2.63
N PHE A 189 7.66 2.78 -3.67
CA PHE A 189 8.02 4.12 -4.11
C PHE A 189 7.65 5.18 -3.07
N LYS A 190 8.47 6.22 -2.98
CA LYS A 190 8.21 7.41 -2.15
C LYS A 190 7.08 8.24 -2.77
N VAL A 191 5.83 7.78 -2.60
CA VAL A 191 4.63 8.42 -3.15
C VAL A 191 3.46 8.30 -2.19
N GLY A 192 2.63 9.34 -2.10
CA GLY A 192 1.45 9.37 -1.24
C GLY A 192 1.77 9.05 0.21
N GLY A 193 0.98 8.16 0.81
CA GLY A 193 1.17 7.68 2.18
C GLY A 193 2.07 6.45 2.32
N ILE A 194 2.64 5.92 1.24
CA ILE A 194 3.55 4.74 1.33
C ILE A 194 4.72 5.00 2.31
N PRO A 195 5.40 6.18 2.30
CA PRO A 195 6.46 6.47 3.26
C PRO A 195 6.00 6.65 4.72
N GLU A 196 4.69 6.72 4.97
CA GLU A 196 4.15 6.74 6.33
C GLU A 196 4.03 5.33 6.91
N MET A 197 3.94 4.33 6.02
CA MET A 197 3.81 2.91 6.37
C MET A 197 5.18 2.24 6.45
N ILE A 198 6.02 2.48 5.45
CA ILE A 198 7.36 1.90 5.34
C ILE A 198 8.37 2.86 5.96
N ASP A 199 8.89 2.51 7.13
CA ASP A 199 10.03 3.18 7.75
C ASP A 199 11.30 2.62 7.10
N HIS A 200 11.98 3.46 6.30
CA HIS A 200 13.12 3.07 5.46
C HIS A 200 14.23 2.40 6.28
N GLU A 201 14.67 1.23 5.83
CA GLU A 201 15.70 0.38 6.46
C GLU A 201 15.35 -0.12 7.88
N ARG A 202 14.08 0.02 8.28
CA ARG A 202 13.61 -0.45 9.58
C ARG A 202 12.56 -1.57 9.47
N ASN A 203 11.55 -1.40 8.62
CA ASN A 203 10.52 -2.41 8.35
C ASN A 203 10.34 -2.69 6.85
N GLY A 204 11.23 -2.14 6.04
CA GLY A 204 11.23 -2.25 4.58
C GLY A 204 12.11 -1.19 3.94
N TYR A 205 11.91 -0.92 2.65
CA TYR A 205 12.75 0.00 1.90
C TYR A 205 11.90 1.00 1.09
N VAL A 206 12.10 2.29 1.32
CA VAL A 206 11.45 3.36 0.56
C VAL A 206 12.32 3.75 -0.61
N VAL A 207 11.81 3.57 -1.81
CA VAL A 207 12.49 3.73 -3.10
C VAL A 207 12.16 5.08 -3.71
N LYS A 208 13.11 5.69 -4.36
CA LYS A 208 12.89 6.90 -5.16
C LYS A 208 11.88 6.64 -6.27
N MET A 209 10.91 7.55 -6.41
CA MET A 209 9.82 7.40 -7.38
C MET A 209 10.34 7.23 -8.82
N LYS A 210 9.82 6.22 -9.52
CA LYS A 210 10.17 5.87 -10.91
C LYS A 210 11.62 5.43 -11.12
N ASP A 211 12.32 5.01 -10.08
CA ASP A 211 13.69 4.53 -10.17
C ASP A 211 13.75 3.00 -10.02
N SER A 212 13.81 2.30 -11.17
CA SER A 212 13.91 0.83 -11.17
C SER A 212 15.26 0.32 -10.66
N THR A 213 16.31 1.13 -10.67
CA THR A 213 17.62 0.75 -10.11
C THR A 213 17.59 0.77 -8.59
N ASP A 214 17.03 1.82 -8.01
CA ASP A 214 16.81 1.92 -6.57
C ASP A 214 15.80 0.84 -6.09
N LEU A 215 14.80 0.51 -6.93
CA LEU A 215 13.85 -0.58 -6.65
C LEU A 215 14.56 -1.95 -6.60
N ALA A 216 15.47 -2.23 -7.54
CA ALA A 216 16.30 -3.43 -7.54
C ALA A 216 17.18 -3.49 -6.28
N THR A 217 17.83 -2.38 -5.94
CA THR A 217 18.64 -2.23 -4.71
C THR A 217 17.82 -2.53 -3.45
N GLY A 218 16.62 -1.95 -3.34
CA GLY A 218 15.75 -2.17 -2.18
C GLY A 218 15.28 -3.62 -2.04
N ILE A 219 14.93 -4.27 -3.14
CA ILE A 219 14.55 -5.69 -3.14
C ILE A 219 15.76 -6.55 -2.72
N HIS A 220 16.93 -6.34 -3.32
CA HIS A 220 18.15 -7.07 -2.97
C HIS A 220 18.52 -6.85 -1.49
N TRP A 221 18.45 -5.60 -1.02
CA TRP A 221 18.75 -5.26 0.37
C TRP A 221 17.88 -6.03 1.36
N VAL A 222 16.55 -6.04 1.15
CA VAL A 222 15.61 -6.79 2.01
C VAL A 222 15.90 -8.28 2.01
N LEU A 223 16.19 -8.86 0.83
CA LEU A 223 16.34 -10.31 0.69
C LEU A 223 17.70 -10.86 1.13
N ASN A 224 18.78 -10.06 1.04
CA ASN A 224 20.13 -10.60 1.14
C ASN A 224 21.07 -9.82 2.09
N VAL A 225 20.74 -8.59 2.49
CA VAL A 225 21.63 -7.71 3.26
C VAL A 225 21.11 -7.46 4.66
N ALA A 226 19.82 -7.15 4.77
CA ALA A 226 19.19 -6.78 6.04
C ALA A 226 18.98 -7.99 6.97
N ASP A 227 18.87 -7.71 8.26
CA ASP A 227 18.35 -8.66 9.24
C ASP A 227 16.84 -8.83 9.03
N TYR A 228 16.47 -9.90 8.35
CA TYR A 228 15.07 -10.17 7.96
C TYR A 228 14.16 -10.33 9.17
N GLU A 229 14.61 -10.98 10.23
CA GLU A 229 13.84 -11.20 11.46
C GLU A 229 13.51 -9.86 12.12
N MET A 230 14.46 -8.95 12.16
CA MET A 230 14.26 -7.60 12.67
C MET A 230 13.27 -6.81 11.80
N LEU A 231 13.41 -6.83 10.46
CA LEU A 231 12.50 -6.16 9.55
C LEU A 231 11.07 -6.67 9.70
N SER A 232 10.90 -7.99 9.83
CA SER A 232 9.62 -8.65 10.01
C SER A 232 8.95 -8.25 11.33
N ALA A 233 9.69 -8.27 12.43
CA ALA A 233 9.20 -7.86 13.74
C ALA A 233 8.75 -6.39 13.76
N GLU A 234 9.55 -5.50 13.18
CA GLU A 234 9.24 -4.06 13.08
C GLU A 234 8.03 -3.79 12.17
N ALA A 235 7.85 -4.58 11.10
CA ALA A 235 6.66 -4.49 10.25
C ALA A 235 5.38 -4.82 11.04
N VAL A 236 5.38 -5.93 11.78
CA VAL A 236 4.24 -6.34 12.62
C VAL A 236 3.97 -5.32 13.72
N GLU A 237 5.01 -4.81 14.38
CA GLU A 237 4.87 -3.84 15.46
C GLU A 237 4.29 -2.51 14.96
N LYS A 238 4.74 -2.02 13.80
CA LYS A 238 4.18 -0.84 13.15
C LYS A 238 2.67 -0.98 12.91
N VAL A 239 2.24 -2.15 12.40
CA VAL A 239 0.81 -2.42 12.15
C VAL A 239 0.02 -2.43 13.46
N LYS A 240 0.51 -3.10 14.49
CA LYS A 240 -0.16 -3.15 15.81
C LYS A 240 -0.34 -1.76 16.41
N GLN A 241 0.69 -0.93 16.35
CA GLN A 241 0.69 0.40 16.94
C GLN A 241 -0.14 1.42 16.17
N CYS A 242 -0.14 1.33 14.83
CA CYS A 242 -0.69 2.39 13.99
C CYS A 242 -2.01 2.01 13.31
N TYR A 243 -2.21 0.73 12.95
CA TYR A 243 -3.27 0.32 12.03
C TYR A 243 -4.21 -0.75 12.60
N SER A 244 -3.98 -1.28 13.80
CA SER A 244 -4.91 -2.25 14.38
C SER A 244 -6.30 -1.65 14.62
N GLN A 245 -7.35 -2.47 14.51
CA GLN A 245 -8.73 -2.03 14.70
C GLN A 245 -8.93 -1.28 16.03
N ALA A 246 -8.31 -1.76 17.12
CA ALA A 246 -8.42 -1.14 18.43
C ALA A 246 -7.82 0.28 18.45
N GLN A 247 -6.62 0.47 17.89
CA GLN A 247 -5.96 1.76 17.82
C GLN A 247 -6.72 2.77 16.96
N VAL A 248 -7.21 2.32 15.82
CA VAL A 248 -7.96 3.17 14.89
C VAL A 248 -9.32 3.53 15.48
N ALA A 249 -10.04 2.58 16.09
CA ALA A 249 -11.32 2.83 16.76
C ALA A 249 -11.19 3.86 17.88
N ALA A 250 -10.14 3.77 18.71
CA ALA A 250 -9.88 4.75 19.77
C ALA A 250 -9.70 6.18 19.21
N GLN A 251 -9.01 6.33 18.06
CA GLN A 251 -8.84 7.63 17.39
C GLN A 251 -10.18 8.19 16.89
N TYR A 252 -11.03 7.36 16.29
CA TYR A 252 -12.37 7.76 15.85
C TYR A 252 -13.26 8.18 17.03
N ILE A 253 -13.25 7.43 18.12
CA ILE A 253 -13.99 7.77 19.35
C ILE A 253 -13.59 9.15 19.86
N ALA A 254 -12.30 9.43 19.96
CA ALA A 254 -11.80 10.74 20.42
C ALA A 254 -12.27 11.89 19.51
N VAL A 255 -12.33 11.68 18.19
CA VAL A 255 -12.86 12.69 17.25
C VAL A 255 -14.36 12.88 17.42
N TYR A 256 -15.14 11.83 17.64
CA TYR A 256 -16.56 11.91 17.90
C TYR A 256 -16.87 12.65 19.20
N GLU A 257 -16.13 12.37 20.28
CA GLU A 257 -16.27 13.09 21.56
C GLU A 257 -15.98 14.58 21.39
N LYS A 258 -14.92 14.93 20.66
CA LYS A 258 -14.56 16.32 20.33
C LYS A 258 -15.68 17.00 19.51
N ALA A 259 -16.26 16.32 18.53
CA ALA A 259 -17.34 16.84 17.71
C ALA A 259 -18.61 17.12 18.56
N LEU A 260 -18.97 16.20 19.45
CA LEU A 260 -20.13 16.34 20.35
C LEU A 260 -19.92 17.46 21.38
N ALA A 261 -18.72 17.63 21.93
CA ALA A 261 -18.42 18.72 22.83
C ALA A 261 -18.58 20.09 22.15
N ASN A 262 -18.11 20.23 20.91
CA ASN A 262 -18.21 21.46 20.14
C ASN A 262 -19.67 21.80 19.73
N SER A 263 -20.56 20.82 19.58
CA SER A 263 -21.98 21.07 19.28
C SER A 263 -22.73 21.64 20.49
N LYS A 264 -22.46 21.13 21.70
CA LYS A 264 -23.10 21.59 22.94
C LYS A 264 -22.74 23.03 23.33
N THR A 265 -21.52 23.50 22.94
CA THR A 265 -21.06 24.87 23.27
C THR A 265 -21.70 25.93 22.39
N LYS A 266 -22.45 25.57 21.34
CA LYS A 266 -23.12 26.50 20.42
C LYS A 266 -24.63 26.61 20.64
N GLU A 267 -25.19 25.81 21.53
CA GLU A 267 -26.62 25.89 21.94
C GLU A 267 -26.83 26.80 23.18
N VAL A 268 -25.79 27.40 23.71
CA VAL A 268 -25.78 28.40 24.81
C VAL A 268 -25.42 29.75 24.25
#